data_a729e397b3d7394f037da304b462bfb6
#
_entry.id   a729e397b3d7394f037da304b462bfb6
#
_cell.length_a   1.000
_cell.length_b   1.000
_cell.length_c   1.000
_cell.angle_alpha   90.00
_cell.angle_beta   90.00
_cell.angle_gamma   90.00
#
_symmetry.space_group_name_H-M   'P 1'
#
loop_
_entity.id
_entity.type
_entity.pdbx_description
1 polymer ?
#
loop_
_entity_poly.entity_id
_entity_poly.type
_entity_poly.pdbx_seq_one_letter_code
_entity_poly.pdbx_strand_id
1 'polypeptide(L)'
;MPKIITTRYYEKKLNVFKPKHPELKEKYAKTIKLLQADPWHPSLRLHKLKGNLSDLYSISLNMKYRILLDFIIKDDQVFLIDIGDHDGMY
;
A
#
# COMPACT_ATOMS: atom_id res chain seq x y z
N MET A 1 -1.23 -8.26 -15.17
CA MET A 1 -1.15 -8.12 -13.71
C MET A 1 0.06 -7.27 -13.36
N PRO A 2 -0.09 -6.22 -12.58
CA PRO A 2 1.05 -5.39 -12.22
C PRO A 2 2.04 -6.14 -11.33
N LYS A 3 3.30 -5.84 -11.53
CA LYS A 3 4.36 -6.38 -10.70
C LYS A 3 4.48 -5.53 -9.44
N ILE A 4 4.41 -6.16 -8.28
CA ILE A 4 4.56 -5.47 -6.99
C ILE A 4 6.05 -5.41 -6.66
N ILE A 5 6.54 -4.20 -6.43
CA ILE A 5 7.95 -3.97 -6.08
C ILE A 5 7.99 -3.24 -4.75
N THR A 6 8.81 -3.75 -3.83
CA THR A 6 8.98 -3.10 -2.54
C THR A 6 10.25 -2.27 -2.53
N THR A 7 10.25 -1.21 -1.72
CA THR A 7 11.44 -0.40 -1.48
C THR A 7 12.08 -0.85 -0.17
N ARG A 8 13.36 -0.50 0.02
CA ARG A 8 14.04 -0.81 1.29
C ARG A 8 13.33 -0.14 2.47
N TYR A 9 12.90 1.09 2.27
CA TYR A 9 12.16 1.82 3.30
C TYR A 9 10.88 1.10 3.68
N TYR A 10 10.12 0.65 2.68
CA TYR A 10 8.87 -0.08 2.89
C TYR A 10 9.13 -1.37 3.67
N GLU A 11 10.15 -2.11 3.29
CA GLU A 11 10.49 -3.38 3.96
C GLU A 11 10.80 -3.15 5.44
N LYS A 12 11.54 -2.09 5.76
CA LYS A 12 11.84 -1.74 7.15
C LYS A 12 10.57 -1.40 7.91
N LYS A 13 9.69 -0.62 7.31
CA LYS A 13 8.41 -0.24 7.94
C LYS A 13 7.54 -1.47 8.17
N LEU A 14 7.49 -2.36 7.19
CA LEU A 14 6.70 -3.58 7.27
C LEU A 14 7.21 -4.49 8.38
N ASN A 15 8.52 -4.62 8.51
CA ASN A 15 9.15 -5.44 9.56
C ASN A 15 8.83 -4.93 10.96
N VAL A 16 8.57 -3.64 11.12
CA VAL A 16 8.10 -3.07 12.39
C VAL A 16 6.59 -3.24 12.54
N PHE A 17 5.86 -3.08 11.46
CA PHE A 17 4.40 -3.14 11.47
C PHE A 17 3.86 -4.53 11.77
N LYS A 18 4.40 -5.56 11.13
CA LYS A 18 3.89 -6.93 11.26
C LYS A 18 3.84 -7.44 12.70
N PRO A 19 4.91 -7.31 13.50
CA PRO A 19 4.87 -7.81 14.89
C PRO A 19 3.85 -7.07 15.76
N LYS A 20 3.60 -5.80 15.44
CA LYS A 20 2.64 -4.99 16.21
C LYS A 20 1.20 -5.28 15.85
N HIS A 21 0.97 -5.87 14.67
CA HIS A 21 -0.39 -6.10 14.15
C HIS A 21 -0.56 -7.52 13.60
N PRO A 22 -0.35 -8.54 14.46
CA PRO A 22 -0.51 -9.93 14.02
C PRO A 22 -1.93 -10.24 13.56
N GLU A 23 -2.92 -9.50 14.08
CA GLU A 23 -4.32 -9.65 13.68
C GLU A 23 -4.56 -9.25 12.22
N LEU A 24 -3.64 -8.51 11.61
CA LEU A 24 -3.77 -8.04 10.23
C LEU A 24 -3.01 -8.88 9.22
N LYS A 25 -2.37 -9.96 9.66
CA LYS A 25 -1.53 -10.79 8.79
C LYS A 25 -2.29 -11.29 7.56
N GLU A 26 -3.46 -11.89 7.78
CA GLU A 26 -4.26 -12.42 6.68
C GLU A 26 -4.83 -11.30 5.80
N LYS A 27 -5.26 -10.22 6.43
CA LYS A 27 -5.79 -9.07 5.71
C LYS A 27 -4.73 -8.46 4.81
N TYR A 28 -3.50 -8.35 5.30
CA TYR A 28 -2.38 -7.84 4.52
C TYR A 28 -2.13 -8.72 3.30
N ALA A 29 -2.04 -10.03 3.49
CA ALA A 29 -1.79 -10.95 2.38
C ALA A 29 -2.88 -10.86 1.31
N LYS A 30 -4.14 -10.79 1.73
CA LYS A 30 -5.27 -10.64 0.81
C LYS A 30 -5.22 -9.31 0.07
N THR A 31 -4.85 -8.24 0.77
CA THR A 31 -4.76 -6.90 0.19
C THR A 31 -3.70 -6.85 -0.91
N ILE A 32 -2.53 -7.43 -0.65
CA ILE A 32 -1.46 -7.47 -1.65
C ILE A 32 -1.86 -8.32 -2.87
N LYS A 33 -2.49 -9.46 -2.65
CA LYS A 33 -2.99 -10.29 -3.76
C LYS A 33 -4.01 -9.55 -4.60
N LEU A 34 -4.92 -8.84 -3.94
CA LEU A 34 -5.95 -8.08 -4.63
C LEU A 34 -5.34 -6.93 -5.43
N LEU A 35 -4.38 -6.22 -4.84
CA LEU A 35 -3.66 -5.15 -5.53
C LEU A 35 -2.98 -5.67 -6.80
N GLN A 36 -2.38 -6.85 -6.72
CA GLN A 36 -1.71 -7.46 -7.87
C GLN A 36 -2.71 -7.90 -8.95
N ALA A 37 -3.87 -8.38 -8.54
CA ALA A 37 -4.90 -8.87 -9.47
C ALA A 37 -5.69 -7.72 -10.10
N ASP A 38 -6.05 -6.72 -9.29
CA ASP A 38 -6.89 -5.61 -9.73
C ASP A 38 -6.68 -4.38 -8.84
N PRO A 39 -5.74 -3.50 -9.19
CA PRO A 39 -5.48 -2.29 -8.38
C PRO A 39 -6.70 -1.37 -8.22
N TRP A 40 -7.67 -1.49 -9.12
CA TRP A 40 -8.85 -0.64 -9.14
C TRP A 40 -10.04 -1.24 -8.38
N HIS A 41 -9.84 -2.40 -7.73
CA HIS A 41 -10.91 -3.06 -7.00
C HIS A 41 -11.43 -2.13 -5.88
N PRO A 42 -12.76 -1.99 -5.77
CA PRO A 42 -13.35 -1.04 -4.81
C PRO A 42 -12.93 -1.25 -3.35
N SER A 43 -12.69 -2.50 -2.95
CA SER A 43 -12.25 -2.82 -1.58
C SER A 43 -10.95 -2.15 -1.18
N LEU A 44 -10.09 -1.87 -2.15
CA LEU A 44 -8.78 -1.24 -1.89
C LEU A 44 -8.91 0.24 -1.60
N ARG A 45 -10.00 0.87 -2.05
CA ARG A 45 -10.20 2.32 -1.92
C ARG A 45 -9.01 3.12 -2.43
N LEU A 46 -8.51 2.70 -3.59
CA LEU A 46 -7.38 3.39 -4.23
C LEU A 46 -7.76 4.84 -4.52
N HIS A 47 -6.92 5.76 -4.07
CA HIS A 47 -7.10 7.16 -4.41
C HIS A 47 -5.77 7.88 -4.47
N LYS A 48 -5.74 8.91 -5.32
CA LYS A 48 -4.56 9.75 -5.47
C LYS A 48 -4.50 10.75 -4.33
N LEU A 49 -3.31 10.99 -3.82
CA LEU A 49 -3.11 11.95 -2.73
C LEU A 49 -3.07 13.37 -3.28
N LYS A 50 -3.16 14.34 -2.38
CA LYS A 50 -3.15 15.77 -2.70
C LYS A 50 -1.92 16.45 -2.08
N GLY A 51 -1.61 17.66 -2.57
CA GLY A 51 -0.51 18.44 -2.03
C GLY A 51 0.84 17.90 -2.44
N ASN A 52 1.77 17.85 -1.51
CA ASN A 52 3.14 17.43 -1.77
C ASN A 52 3.27 15.96 -2.19
N LEU A 53 2.23 15.17 -1.93
CA LEU A 53 2.23 13.74 -2.25
C LEU A 53 1.33 13.43 -3.45
N SER A 54 1.05 14.42 -4.29
CA SER A 54 0.07 14.31 -5.38
C SER A 54 0.40 13.25 -6.42
N ASP A 55 1.65 12.80 -6.51
CA ASP A 55 2.05 11.75 -7.45
C ASP A 55 1.91 10.35 -6.87
N LEU A 56 1.50 10.25 -5.61
CA LEU A 56 1.37 8.98 -4.93
C LEU A 56 -0.10 8.62 -4.73
N TYR A 57 -0.32 7.34 -4.49
CA TYR A 57 -1.65 6.79 -4.22
C TYR A 57 -1.66 6.10 -2.87
N SER A 58 -2.85 5.91 -2.33
CA SER A 58 -3.04 5.18 -1.09
C SER A 58 -4.10 4.10 -1.29
N ILE A 59 -3.86 2.94 -0.68
CA ILE A 59 -4.90 1.90 -0.58
C ILE A 59 -5.16 1.63 0.90
N SER A 60 -6.37 1.14 1.18
CA SER A 60 -6.80 0.84 2.53
C SER A 60 -6.41 -0.59 2.90
N LEU A 61 -5.75 -0.76 4.03
CA LEU A 61 -5.55 -2.08 4.64
C LEU A 61 -6.75 -2.40 5.53
N ASN A 62 -7.11 -1.44 6.38
CA ASN A 62 -8.34 -1.44 7.16
C ASN A 62 -8.75 0.02 7.39
N MET A 63 -9.63 0.29 8.35
CA MET A 63 -10.11 1.66 8.56
C MET A 63 -9.02 2.59 9.09
N LYS A 64 -7.99 2.05 9.74
CA LYS A 64 -6.94 2.84 10.37
C LYS A 64 -5.65 2.87 9.57
N TYR A 65 -5.26 1.75 8.96
CA TYR A 65 -3.96 1.59 8.32
C TYR A 65 -4.06 1.59 6.81
N ARG A 66 -3.06 2.19 6.17
CA ARG A 66 -3.02 2.37 4.73
C ARG A 66 -1.64 2.03 4.20
N ILE A 67 -1.59 1.71 2.91
CA ILE A 67 -0.35 1.49 2.18
C ILE A 67 -0.22 2.60 1.14
N LEU A 68 0.93 3.29 1.18
CA LEU A 68 1.26 4.34 0.23
C LEU A 68 2.02 3.71 -0.93
N LEU A 69 1.63 4.03 -2.16
CA LEU A 69 2.23 3.39 -3.32
C LEU A 69 2.34 4.35 -4.50
N ASP A 70 3.17 3.96 -5.46
CA ASP A 70 3.37 4.67 -6.71
C ASP A 70 3.11 3.71 -7.87
N PHE A 71 2.44 4.20 -8.91
CA PHE A 71 2.19 3.43 -10.13
C PHE A 71 3.15 3.86 -11.22
N ILE A 72 3.80 2.87 -11.84
CA ILE A 72 4.51 3.09 -13.08
C ILE A 72 3.73 2.35 -14.16
N ILE A 73 2.80 3.06 -14.76
CA ILE A 73 1.85 2.50 -15.72
C ILE A 73 2.56 1.90 -16.93
N LYS A 74 3.59 2.59 -17.41
CA LYS A 74 4.34 2.18 -18.59
C LYS A 74 4.93 0.77 -18.44
N ASP A 75 5.44 0.45 -17.25
CA ASP A 75 6.09 -0.83 -16.97
C ASP A 75 5.19 -1.80 -16.21
N ASP A 76 3.93 -1.42 -16.01
CA ASP A 76 2.96 -2.22 -15.26
C ASP A 76 3.49 -2.61 -13.87
N GLN A 77 4.04 -1.62 -13.16
CA GLN A 77 4.66 -1.80 -11.86
C GLN A 77 3.96 -0.98 -10.79
N VAL A 78 3.90 -1.54 -9.58
CA VAL A 78 3.41 -0.84 -8.39
C VAL A 78 4.51 -0.88 -7.35
N PHE A 79 5.01 0.30 -6.95
CA PHE A 79 6.00 0.41 -5.90
C PHE A 79 5.31 0.68 -4.58
N LEU A 80 5.57 -0.16 -3.58
CA LEU A 80 5.09 0.05 -2.23
C LEU A 80 6.07 0.97 -1.50
N ILE A 81 5.58 2.11 -1.03
CA ILE A 81 6.41 3.18 -0.50
C ILE A 81 6.40 3.20 1.04
N ASP A 82 5.23 3.09 1.65
CA ASP A 82 5.10 3.18 3.09
C ASP A 82 3.87 2.43 3.55
N ILE A 83 3.84 2.06 4.82
CA ILE A 83 2.68 1.42 5.46
C ILE A 83 2.55 1.99 6.86
N GLY A 84 1.34 2.31 7.27
CA GLY A 84 1.12 2.81 8.61
C GLY A 84 -0.23 3.48 8.76
N ASP A 85 -0.34 4.22 9.86
CA ASP A 85 -1.52 5.00 10.20
C ASP A 85 -1.62 6.20 9.26
N HIS A 86 -2.84 6.53 8.85
CA HIS A 86 -3.10 7.69 8.01
C HIS A 86 -2.46 8.96 8.58
N ASP A 87 -2.64 9.20 9.87
CA ASP A 87 -2.13 10.42 10.50
C ASP A 87 -0.61 10.44 10.63
N GLY A 88 0.01 9.27 10.68
CA GLY A 88 1.45 9.15 10.82
C GLY A 88 2.21 9.18 9.51
N MET A 89 1.54 8.96 8.38
CA MET A 89 2.18 8.91 7.07
C MET A 89 2.16 10.26 6.35
N TYR A 90 1.07 10.99 6.49
CA TYR A 90 0.91 12.26 5.77
C TYR A 90 -0.08 13.21 6.45
#